data_95ceb19b90c4743868c9d4b5d04db799
#
_entry.id   95ceb19b90c4743868c9d4b5d04db799
#
_cell.length_a   1.000
_cell.length_b   1.000
_cell.length_c   1.000
_cell.angle_alpha   90.00
_cell.angle_beta   90.00
_cell.angle_gamma   90.00
#
_symmetry.space_group_name_H-M   'P 1'
#
loop_
_entity.id
_entity.type
_entity.pdbx_description
1 polymer ?
#
loop_
_entity_poly.entity_id
_entity_poly.type
_entity_poly.pdbx_seq_one_letter_code
_entity_poly.pdbx_strand_id
1 'polypeptide(L)'
;GMISRIISGGTEVPFKDGPVAVGMKMRYEPTLSYVRNSNEGAVYCAKYKGAADSIVWRLTDKGLLYMDAILLNRASGGGGFDDAFMDSKVFNLGLTFSYPEKNCSGMKWMGRGPYRVWKNRIPGTNYGVWHKEYNNTITGESFENLVYPEFKGYHANMYWATLESDTTPFTVYSRNDGIFFHVFTPEEPKGRVKDTMPKFPEGDISFLLDIPAICSFKPIEQQGPNSQPGNIRIKSGDEGLHLNLMFDFRQ
;
A
#
# COMPACT_ATOMS: atom_id res chain seq x y z
N GLY A 1 -12.18 9.21 -9.30
CA GLY A 1 -10.89 8.52 -9.51
C GLY A 1 -10.76 7.23 -8.73
N MET A 2 -11.80 6.82 -8.01
CA MET A 2 -11.83 5.51 -7.34
C MET A 2 -12.29 4.42 -8.31
N ILE A 3 -11.66 3.26 -8.23
CA ILE A 3 -12.10 2.06 -8.94
C ILE A 3 -13.34 1.52 -8.25
N SER A 4 -14.45 1.42 -8.98
CA SER A 4 -15.68 0.78 -8.49
C SER A 4 -15.80 -0.66 -8.97
N ARG A 5 -15.25 -0.96 -10.16
CA ARG A 5 -15.36 -2.28 -10.79
C ARG A 5 -14.28 -2.48 -11.84
N ILE A 6 -13.74 -3.69 -11.90
CA ILE A 6 -12.80 -4.14 -12.94
C ILE A 6 -13.40 -5.40 -13.58
N ILE A 7 -13.43 -5.43 -14.90
CA ILE A 7 -13.80 -6.62 -15.68
C ILE A 7 -12.64 -6.93 -16.62
N SER A 8 -12.13 -8.16 -16.56
CA SER A 8 -11.11 -8.67 -17.46
C SER A 8 -11.52 -10.03 -18.01
N GLY A 9 -11.44 -10.21 -19.32
CA GLY A 9 -11.84 -11.46 -19.97
C GLY A 9 -13.30 -11.86 -19.71
N GLY A 10 -14.19 -10.90 -19.41
CA GLY A 10 -15.58 -11.15 -19.03
C GLY A 10 -15.81 -11.51 -17.56
N THR A 11 -14.75 -11.61 -16.77
CA THR A 11 -14.80 -11.94 -15.33
C THR A 11 -14.56 -10.69 -14.49
N GLU A 12 -15.33 -10.51 -13.42
CA GLU A 12 -15.13 -9.42 -12.48
C GLU A 12 -13.96 -9.74 -11.54
N VAL A 13 -12.96 -8.86 -11.53
CA VAL A 13 -11.86 -8.91 -10.58
C VAL A 13 -12.28 -8.14 -9.33
N PRO A 14 -12.26 -8.74 -8.14
CA PRO A 14 -12.82 -8.12 -6.94
C PRO A 14 -11.86 -7.13 -6.26
N PHE A 15 -11.04 -6.43 -7.04
CA PHE A 15 -10.15 -5.35 -6.61
C PHE A 15 -10.84 -4.01 -6.87
N LYS A 16 -11.16 -3.26 -5.81
CA LYS A 16 -12.02 -2.08 -5.90
C LYS A 16 -11.88 -1.13 -4.71
N ASP A 17 -12.78 -0.14 -4.66
CA ASP A 17 -12.96 0.80 -3.56
C ASP A 17 -11.67 1.54 -3.17
N GLY A 18 -10.82 1.81 -4.16
CA GLY A 18 -9.59 2.57 -4.02
C GLY A 18 -9.30 3.39 -5.27
N PRO A 19 -8.27 4.21 -5.20
CA PRO A 19 -7.30 4.40 -4.11
C PRO A 19 -7.86 5.22 -2.94
N VAL A 20 -7.66 4.74 -1.72
CA VAL A 20 -7.97 5.46 -0.48
C VAL A 20 -6.66 5.83 0.20
N ALA A 21 -6.50 7.11 0.60
CA ALA A 21 -5.30 7.56 1.27
C ALA A 21 -5.18 6.96 2.67
N VAL A 22 -4.03 6.41 3.01
CA VAL A 22 -3.69 5.91 4.34
C VAL A 22 -2.76 6.88 5.06
N GLY A 23 -2.98 7.03 6.35
CA GLY A 23 -2.20 7.94 7.19
C GLY A 23 -2.58 9.41 7.07
N MET A 24 -3.48 9.74 6.16
CA MET A 24 -3.88 11.11 5.84
C MET A 24 -5.36 11.19 5.53
N LYS A 25 -5.96 12.36 5.74
CA LYS A 25 -7.34 12.62 5.31
C LYS A 25 -7.36 13.07 3.86
N MET A 26 -8.17 12.43 3.05
CA MET A 26 -8.42 12.79 1.66
C MET A 26 -9.87 13.24 1.48
N ARG A 27 -10.08 14.27 0.67
CA ARG A 27 -11.40 14.61 0.15
C ARG A 27 -11.56 13.93 -1.21
N TYR A 28 -12.54 13.05 -1.31
CA TYR A 28 -12.73 12.21 -2.51
C TYR A 28 -13.52 12.88 -3.64
N GLU A 29 -14.06 14.09 -3.38
CA GLU A 29 -14.68 14.88 -4.44
C GLU A 29 -13.59 15.60 -5.23
N PRO A 30 -13.40 15.27 -6.51
CA PRO A 30 -12.40 15.95 -7.32
C PRO A 30 -12.80 17.40 -7.59
N THR A 31 -11.83 18.31 -7.53
CA THR A 31 -12.03 19.71 -7.93
C THR A 31 -12.03 19.87 -9.44
N LEU A 32 -11.43 18.94 -10.15
CA LEU A 32 -11.39 18.83 -11.60
C LEU A 32 -11.29 17.36 -11.97
N SER A 33 -12.08 16.92 -12.92
CA SER A 33 -11.89 15.60 -13.53
C SER A 33 -12.22 15.63 -15.01
N TYR A 34 -11.51 14.82 -15.79
CA TYR A 34 -11.78 14.65 -17.21
C TYR A 34 -11.33 13.27 -17.69
N VAL A 35 -11.94 12.84 -18.80
CA VAL A 35 -11.55 11.64 -19.54
C VAL A 35 -11.07 12.04 -20.93
N ARG A 36 -10.02 11.40 -21.38
CA ARG A 36 -9.55 11.46 -22.77
C ARG A 36 -9.45 10.06 -23.33
N ASN A 37 -10.03 9.84 -24.48
CA ASN A 37 -9.94 8.60 -25.23
C ASN A 37 -9.08 8.81 -26.48
N SER A 38 -8.27 7.82 -26.80
CA SER A 38 -7.43 7.77 -28.01
C SER A 38 -7.37 6.34 -28.54
N ASN A 39 -6.74 6.15 -29.70
CA ASN A 39 -6.48 4.80 -30.23
C ASN A 39 -5.51 3.99 -29.35
N GLU A 40 -4.77 4.65 -28.47
CA GLU A 40 -3.80 4.02 -27.54
C GLU A 40 -4.44 3.68 -26.19
N GLY A 41 -5.70 4.02 -25.98
CA GLY A 41 -6.45 3.75 -24.77
C GLY A 41 -7.17 4.95 -24.18
N ALA A 42 -7.46 4.89 -22.88
CA ALA A 42 -8.18 5.92 -22.16
C ALA A 42 -7.37 6.47 -20.99
N VAL A 43 -7.45 7.77 -20.76
CA VAL A 43 -6.85 8.45 -19.61
C VAL A 43 -7.95 9.13 -18.82
N TYR A 44 -8.03 8.85 -17.52
CA TYR A 44 -8.83 9.59 -16.56
C TYR A 44 -7.90 10.37 -15.63
N CYS A 45 -8.12 11.66 -15.51
CA CYS A 45 -7.39 12.52 -14.59
C CYS A 45 -8.36 13.13 -13.58
N ALA A 46 -7.99 13.10 -12.32
CA ALA A 46 -8.71 13.80 -11.26
C ALA A 46 -7.73 14.59 -10.38
N LYS A 47 -8.09 15.82 -10.08
CA LYS A 47 -7.39 16.69 -9.10
C LYS A 47 -8.23 16.81 -7.84
N TYR A 48 -7.58 16.83 -6.71
CA TYR A 48 -8.21 16.84 -5.40
C TYR A 48 -7.70 17.97 -4.54
N LYS A 49 -8.32 18.15 -3.38
CA LYS A 49 -7.80 18.98 -2.28
C LYS A 49 -7.51 18.05 -1.09
N GLY A 50 -6.41 18.26 -0.43
CA GLY A 50 -6.03 17.49 0.76
C GLY A 50 -4.84 16.55 0.50
N ALA A 51 -4.91 15.32 0.98
CA ALA A 51 -3.80 14.38 0.96
C ALA A 51 -3.32 13.99 -0.45
N ALA A 52 -4.22 13.88 -1.41
CA ALA A 52 -3.86 13.71 -2.81
C ALA A 52 -4.01 15.04 -3.55
N ASP A 53 -3.05 15.35 -4.41
CA ASP A 53 -3.15 16.44 -5.37
C ASP A 53 -3.83 15.96 -6.65
N SER A 54 -3.35 14.86 -7.20
CA SER A 54 -3.91 14.27 -8.41
C SER A 54 -3.77 12.76 -8.44
N ILE A 55 -4.70 12.13 -9.13
CA ILE A 55 -4.65 10.71 -9.48
C ILE A 55 -4.97 10.61 -10.96
N VAL A 56 -4.03 10.04 -11.71
CA VAL A 56 -4.17 9.82 -13.15
C VAL A 56 -4.18 8.32 -13.40
N TRP A 57 -5.26 7.88 -14.02
CA TRP A 57 -5.40 6.51 -14.51
C TRP A 57 -5.21 6.49 -16.02
N ARG A 58 -4.46 5.51 -16.51
CA ARG A 58 -4.28 5.29 -17.95
C ARG A 58 -4.48 3.81 -18.24
N LEU A 59 -5.55 3.52 -18.95
CA LEU A 59 -5.81 2.19 -19.51
C LEU A 59 -5.29 2.16 -20.94
N THR A 60 -4.36 1.25 -21.22
CA THR A 60 -3.82 1.09 -22.57
C THR A 60 -4.73 0.20 -23.43
N ASP A 61 -4.54 0.27 -24.76
CA ASP A 61 -5.16 -0.63 -25.75
C ASP A 61 -4.83 -2.12 -25.51
N LYS A 62 -3.70 -2.38 -24.80
CA LYS A 62 -3.26 -3.72 -24.39
C LYS A 62 -3.84 -4.20 -23.07
N GLY A 63 -4.71 -3.42 -22.42
CA GLY A 63 -5.38 -3.77 -21.17
C GLY A 63 -4.53 -3.59 -19.92
N LEU A 64 -3.39 -2.87 -19.98
CA LEU A 64 -2.61 -2.50 -18.79
C LEU A 64 -3.16 -1.22 -18.18
N LEU A 65 -3.33 -1.21 -16.86
CA LEU A 65 -3.83 -0.07 -16.12
C LEU A 65 -2.70 0.59 -15.30
N TYR A 66 -2.34 1.81 -15.68
CA TYR A 66 -1.38 2.62 -14.93
C TYR A 66 -2.10 3.54 -13.96
N MET A 67 -1.50 3.75 -12.81
CA MET A 67 -1.89 4.76 -11.83
C MET A 67 -0.68 5.63 -11.49
N ASP A 68 -0.82 6.93 -11.69
CA ASP A 68 0.15 7.92 -11.27
C ASP A 68 -0.54 8.85 -10.25
N ALA A 69 -0.16 8.74 -8.98
CA ALA A 69 -0.69 9.55 -7.89
C ALA A 69 0.36 10.52 -7.36
N ILE A 70 -0.03 11.75 -7.13
CA ILE A 70 0.77 12.77 -6.43
C ILE A 70 0.11 13.06 -5.10
N LEU A 71 0.85 12.84 -4.03
CA LEU A 71 0.42 13.04 -2.66
C LEU A 71 1.17 14.23 -2.06
N LEU A 72 0.49 15.06 -1.26
CA LEU A 72 1.10 16.14 -0.48
C LEU A 72 1.90 17.16 -1.31
N ASN A 73 1.38 17.55 -2.46
CA ASN A 73 1.99 18.60 -3.29
C ASN A 73 1.65 20.00 -2.74
N ARG A 74 2.65 20.78 -2.32
CA ARG A 74 2.49 22.17 -1.86
C ARG A 74 2.36 23.16 -2.98
N ALA A 75 3.01 22.93 -4.12
CA ALA A 75 3.06 23.93 -5.22
C ALA A 75 1.70 24.09 -5.91
N SER A 76 0.83 23.08 -5.87
CA SER A 76 -0.49 23.15 -6.52
C SER A 76 -1.51 24.00 -5.77
N GLY A 77 -1.12 24.66 -4.66
CA GLY A 77 -2.04 25.43 -3.84
C GLY A 77 -3.15 24.57 -3.21
N GLY A 78 -2.92 23.29 -3.09
CA GLY A 78 -3.75 22.31 -2.40
C GLY A 78 -3.90 22.66 -0.93
N GLY A 79 -4.28 23.92 -0.69
CA GLY A 79 -4.42 24.54 0.59
C GLY A 79 -5.35 23.74 1.48
N GLY A 80 -4.80 23.20 2.51
CA GLY A 80 -5.53 22.46 3.51
C GLY A 80 -4.66 21.59 4.39
N PHE A 81 -3.37 21.53 4.11
CA PHE A 81 -2.41 21.06 5.08
C PHE A 81 -1.91 22.26 5.87
N ASP A 82 -2.38 22.34 7.08
CA ASP A 82 -1.74 23.10 8.13
C ASP A 82 -0.27 22.68 8.19
N ASP A 83 0.68 23.61 8.27
CA ASP A 83 2.10 23.32 8.44
C ASP A 83 2.35 22.38 9.64
N ALA A 84 1.51 22.43 10.66
CA ALA A 84 1.49 21.51 11.79
C ALA A 84 1.24 20.02 11.37
N PHE A 85 0.49 19.77 10.28
CA PHE A 85 0.26 18.40 9.79
C PHE A 85 1.50 17.85 9.08
N MET A 86 2.27 18.69 8.43
CA MET A 86 3.48 18.30 7.71
C MET A 86 4.62 17.88 8.65
N ASP A 87 4.58 18.34 9.91
CA ASP A 87 5.47 17.90 10.98
C ASP A 87 4.89 16.73 11.79
N SER A 88 3.65 16.31 11.49
CA SER A 88 3.01 15.22 12.20
C SER A 88 3.68 13.89 11.83
N LYS A 89 3.77 13.00 12.81
CA LYS A 89 4.24 11.64 12.61
C LYS A 89 3.14 10.82 11.93
N VAL A 90 3.39 10.38 10.71
CA VAL A 90 2.48 9.50 9.98
C VAL A 90 2.96 8.06 10.13
N PHE A 91 2.06 7.15 10.51
CA PHE A 91 2.42 5.75 10.72
C PHE A 91 2.50 4.98 9.40
N ASN A 92 1.54 5.20 8.51
CA ASN A 92 1.49 4.61 7.19
C ASN A 92 1.27 5.74 6.18
N LEU A 93 1.92 5.68 5.05
CA LEU A 93 1.78 6.67 4.00
C LEU A 93 1.64 6.00 2.63
N GLY A 94 0.51 6.17 1.99
CA GLY A 94 0.26 5.64 0.66
C GLY A 94 -1.22 5.49 0.36
N LEU A 95 -1.53 4.49 -0.45
CA LEU A 95 -2.87 4.24 -0.96
C LEU A 95 -3.28 2.79 -0.72
N THR A 96 -4.55 2.57 -0.42
CA THR A 96 -5.13 1.25 -0.18
C THR A 96 -6.35 0.99 -1.05
N PHE A 97 -6.66 -0.29 -1.22
CA PHE A 97 -7.77 -0.83 -2.00
C PHE A 97 -8.43 -1.97 -1.24
N SER A 98 -9.69 -2.24 -1.55
CA SER A 98 -10.42 -3.39 -1.05
C SER A 98 -10.19 -4.61 -1.95
N TYR A 99 -9.97 -5.75 -1.32
CA TYR A 99 -9.88 -7.05 -1.96
C TYR A 99 -10.32 -8.15 -0.99
N PRO A 100 -11.31 -8.99 -1.33
CA PRO A 100 -11.81 -10.01 -0.43
C PRO A 100 -10.74 -11.05 -0.11
N GLU A 101 -10.31 -11.12 1.14
CA GLU A 101 -9.26 -12.01 1.62
C GLU A 101 -9.49 -13.48 1.22
N LYS A 102 -10.74 -13.94 1.24
CA LYS A 102 -11.16 -15.28 0.84
C LYS A 102 -10.83 -15.67 -0.61
N ASN A 103 -10.57 -14.68 -1.46
CA ASN A 103 -10.22 -14.89 -2.87
C ASN A 103 -8.72 -15.06 -3.07
N CYS A 104 -7.91 -14.82 -2.05
CA CYS A 104 -6.46 -14.93 -2.12
C CYS A 104 -6.01 -16.35 -1.77
N SER A 105 -5.41 -17.04 -2.71
CA SER A 105 -4.81 -18.38 -2.51
C SER A 105 -3.31 -18.33 -2.26
N GLY A 106 -2.66 -17.22 -2.60
CA GLY A 106 -1.23 -17.04 -2.41
C GLY A 106 -0.71 -15.71 -2.94
N MET A 107 0.60 -15.57 -2.87
CA MET A 107 1.28 -14.39 -3.38
C MET A 107 2.68 -14.76 -3.88
N LYS A 108 3.03 -14.20 -5.04
CA LYS A 108 4.40 -14.22 -5.57
C LYS A 108 4.88 -12.79 -5.72
N TRP A 109 6.09 -12.47 -5.26
CA TRP A 109 6.60 -11.10 -5.37
C TRP A 109 8.11 -11.05 -5.59
N MET A 110 8.56 -9.98 -6.19
CA MET A 110 9.96 -9.57 -6.21
C MET A 110 10.15 -8.39 -5.27
N GLY A 111 11.04 -8.56 -4.31
CA GLY A 111 11.35 -7.58 -3.27
C GLY A 111 12.15 -8.23 -2.15
N ARG A 112 12.10 -7.65 -0.96
CA ARG A 112 12.68 -8.26 0.23
C ARG A 112 11.75 -9.33 0.78
N GLY A 113 12.36 -10.43 1.23
CA GLY A 113 11.64 -11.56 1.77
C GLY A 113 12.58 -12.56 2.45
N PRO A 114 12.07 -13.75 2.80
CA PRO A 114 10.71 -14.27 2.52
C PRO A 114 9.64 -13.82 3.54
N TYR A 115 9.99 -12.96 4.50
CA TYR A 115 9.14 -12.62 5.64
C TYR A 115 8.49 -11.25 5.49
N ARG A 116 7.35 -11.04 6.16
CA ARG A 116 6.84 -9.71 6.41
C ARG A 116 7.83 -8.92 7.27
N VAL A 117 7.77 -7.61 7.17
CA VAL A 117 8.72 -6.71 7.83
C VAL A 117 8.02 -5.60 8.61
N TRP A 118 8.81 -4.95 9.44
CA TRP A 118 8.53 -3.63 9.99
C TRP A 118 9.69 -2.72 9.59
N LYS A 119 9.52 -1.43 9.61
CA LYS A 119 10.55 -0.46 9.22
C LYS A 119 11.92 -0.73 9.89
N ASN A 120 11.91 -1.10 11.15
CA ASN A 120 13.10 -1.43 11.93
C ASN A 120 13.43 -2.93 11.99
N ARG A 121 12.80 -3.75 11.16
CA ARG A 121 12.98 -5.21 11.05
C ARG A 121 13.17 -5.67 9.60
N ILE A 122 13.76 -4.82 8.77
CA ILE A 122 14.13 -5.15 7.38
C ILE A 122 15.44 -5.96 7.32
N PRO A 123 16.47 -5.70 8.17
CA PRO A 123 17.67 -6.52 8.20
C PRO A 123 17.34 -8.00 8.48
N GLY A 124 17.99 -8.89 7.74
CA GLY A 124 17.71 -10.35 7.78
C GLY A 124 16.84 -10.82 6.60
N THR A 125 16.28 -9.90 5.82
CA THR A 125 15.65 -10.22 4.54
C THR A 125 16.62 -10.00 3.38
N ASN A 126 16.41 -10.75 2.30
CA ASN A 126 17.19 -10.64 1.07
C ASN A 126 16.30 -10.21 -0.10
N TYR A 127 16.90 -9.62 -1.12
CA TYR A 127 16.23 -9.42 -2.40
C TYR A 127 16.10 -10.75 -3.14
N GLY A 128 14.92 -10.99 -3.69
CA GLY A 128 14.65 -12.19 -4.45
C GLY A 128 13.23 -12.22 -5.00
N VAL A 129 12.92 -13.31 -5.68
CA VAL A 129 11.56 -13.67 -6.06
C VAL A 129 11.08 -14.72 -5.06
N TRP A 130 10.01 -14.40 -4.39
CA TRP A 130 9.44 -15.19 -3.31
C TRP A 130 8.05 -15.67 -3.68
N HIS A 131 7.63 -16.78 -3.09
CA HIS A 131 6.28 -17.31 -3.22
C HIS A 131 5.81 -17.81 -1.86
N LYS A 132 4.53 -17.57 -1.55
CA LYS A 132 3.84 -18.08 -0.37
C LYS A 132 2.41 -18.46 -0.71
N GLU A 133 1.99 -19.60 -0.24
CA GLU A 133 0.58 -19.93 -0.12
C GLU A 133 -0.06 -19.07 0.97
N TYR A 134 -1.33 -18.74 0.78
CA TYR A 134 -2.07 -17.97 1.79
C TYR A 134 -2.09 -18.73 3.12
N ASN A 135 -1.82 -18.03 4.20
CA ASN A 135 -2.02 -18.54 5.55
C ASN A 135 -2.49 -17.39 6.48
N ASN A 136 -3.23 -17.74 7.51
CA ASN A 136 -3.77 -16.79 8.49
C ASN A 136 -2.98 -16.84 9.80
N THR A 137 -1.68 -16.95 9.73
CA THR A 137 -0.81 -17.04 10.91
C THR A 137 -0.75 -15.71 11.65
N ILE A 138 -0.86 -15.77 12.97
CA ILE A 138 -0.79 -14.63 13.88
C ILE A 138 0.55 -14.64 14.61
N THR A 139 1.22 -13.48 14.66
CA THR A 139 2.41 -13.32 15.51
C THR A 139 2.05 -13.52 16.98
N GLY A 140 2.76 -14.41 17.66
CA GLY A 140 2.56 -14.71 19.08
C GLY A 140 1.61 -15.89 19.35
N GLU A 141 1.15 -16.60 18.30
CA GLU A 141 0.54 -17.91 18.44
C GLU A 141 1.51 -18.93 19.04
N SER A 142 0.97 -20.03 19.59
CA SER A 142 1.79 -21.12 20.09
C SER A 142 2.60 -21.77 18.94
N PHE A 143 3.76 -22.35 19.28
CA PHE A 143 4.59 -23.06 18.30
C PHE A 143 3.87 -24.20 17.57
N GLU A 144 2.83 -24.75 18.16
CA GLU A 144 2.03 -25.82 17.55
C GLU A 144 1.18 -25.32 16.37
N ASN A 145 0.80 -24.05 16.39
CA ASN A 145 -0.06 -23.42 15.39
C ASN A 145 0.69 -22.39 14.52
N LEU A 146 1.97 -22.20 14.75
CA LEU A 146 2.76 -21.20 14.05
C LEU A 146 3.20 -21.72 12.69
N VAL A 147 2.62 -21.20 11.64
CA VAL A 147 3.13 -21.35 10.27
C VAL A 147 4.06 -20.19 9.95
N TYR A 148 5.32 -20.46 9.85
CA TYR A 148 6.34 -19.49 9.51
C TYR A 148 6.88 -19.76 8.10
N PRO A 149 7.02 -18.71 7.25
CA PRO A 149 6.85 -17.28 7.50
C PRO A 149 5.40 -16.81 7.35
N GLU A 150 5.06 -15.74 8.04
CA GLU A 150 3.72 -15.14 8.04
C GLU A 150 3.36 -14.48 6.71
N PHE A 151 2.10 -14.61 6.28
CA PHE A 151 1.59 -14.07 5.01
C PHE A 151 1.13 -12.62 5.13
N LYS A 152 0.26 -12.33 6.09
CA LYS A 152 -0.36 -11.02 6.28
C LYS A 152 0.62 -10.00 6.84
N GLY A 153 0.53 -8.75 6.38
CA GLY A 153 1.33 -7.64 6.86
C GLY A 153 2.17 -6.97 5.77
N TYR A 154 3.28 -6.35 6.15
CA TYR A 154 4.10 -5.57 5.23
C TYR A 154 5.20 -6.41 4.58
N HIS A 155 5.40 -6.19 3.27
CA HIS A 155 6.53 -6.70 2.49
C HIS A 155 7.32 -5.52 1.94
N ALA A 156 8.66 -5.56 2.07
CA ALA A 156 9.48 -4.39 1.79
C ALA A 156 10.05 -4.38 0.36
N ASN A 157 10.23 -3.16 -0.14
CA ASN A 157 10.94 -2.89 -1.40
C ASN A 157 10.37 -3.73 -2.57
N MET A 158 9.05 -3.70 -2.73
CA MET A 158 8.36 -4.45 -3.77
C MET A 158 8.61 -3.80 -5.15
N TYR A 159 9.04 -4.62 -6.10
CA TYR A 159 9.08 -4.25 -7.52
C TYR A 159 7.83 -4.73 -8.27
N TRP A 160 7.38 -5.93 -7.96
CA TRP A 160 6.11 -6.45 -8.43
C TRP A 160 5.56 -7.49 -7.45
N ALA A 161 4.25 -7.64 -7.45
CA ALA A 161 3.57 -8.70 -6.73
C ALA A 161 2.40 -9.23 -7.56
N THR A 162 2.26 -10.55 -7.59
CA THR A 162 1.08 -11.24 -8.11
C THR A 162 0.27 -11.74 -6.93
N LEU A 163 -0.96 -11.26 -6.78
CA LEU A 163 -1.94 -11.91 -5.93
C LEU A 163 -2.52 -13.10 -6.67
N GLU A 164 -2.37 -14.27 -6.10
CA GLU A 164 -2.89 -15.53 -6.64
C GLU A 164 -4.34 -15.74 -6.19
N SER A 165 -5.13 -16.23 -7.10
CA SER A 165 -6.55 -16.53 -6.90
C SER A 165 -6.94 -17.61 -7.91
N ASP A 166 -7.90 -18.45 -7.56
CA ASP A 166 -8.37 -19.52 -8.45
C ASP A 166 -9.05 -18.98 -9.70
N THR A 167 -9.57 -17.75 -9.66
CA THR A 167 -10.39 -17.21 -10.74
C THR A 167 -9.84 -15.95 -11.37
N THR A 168 -9.23 -15.08 -10.58
CA THR A 168 -8.86 -13.72 -11.00
C THR A 168 -7.52 -13.27 -10.41
N PRO A 169 -6.43 -14.00 -10.69
CA PRO A 169 -5.10 -13.54 -10.28
C PRO A 169 -4.78 -12.22 -10.99
N PHE A 170 -3.99 -11.37 -10.35
CA PHE A 170 -3.51 -10.14 -10.97
C PHE A 170 -2.12 -9.78 -10.49
N THR A 171 -1.40 -9.01 -11.31
CA THR A 171 -0.05 -8.56 -10.97
C THR A 171 -0.03 -7.03 -10.89
N VAL A 172 0.65 -6.52 -9.88
CA VAL A 172 0.95 -5.10 -9.73
C VAL A 172 2.46 -4.90 -9.79
N TYR A 173 2.87 -3.87 -10.51
CA TYR A 173 4.26 -3.44 -10.63
C TYR A 173 4.41 -2.07 -9.99
N SER A 174 5.43 -1.92 -9.17
CA SER A 174 5.87 -0.61 -8.70
C SER A 174 6.76 0.05 -9.76
N ARG A 175 6.50 1.31 -10.00
CA ARG A 175 7.38 2.19 -10.80
C ARG A 175 8.17 3.15 -9.91
N ASN A 176 8.10 2.92 -8.60
CA ASN A 176 8.91 3.59 -7.59
C ASN A 176 9.85 2.59 -6.94
N ASP A 177 11.04 3.04 -6.58
CA ASP A 177 11.92 2.28 -5.71
C ASP A 177 11.45 2.31 -4.26
N GLY A 178 11.66 1.20 -3.56
CA GLY A 178 11.57 1.17 -2.11
C GLY A 178 10.17 1.18 -1.51
N ILE A 179 9.09 0.96 -2.27
CA ILE A 179 7.75 0.90 -1.70
C ILE A 179 7.55 -0.34 -0.84
N PHE A 180 6.62 -0.21 0.09
CA PHE A 180 6.12 -1.32 0.89
C PHE A 180 4.77 -1.77 0.36
N PHE A 181 4.55 -3.08 0.40
CA PHE A 181 3.32 -3.73 0.01
C PHE A 181 2.66 -4.33 1.25
N HIS A 182 1.46 -3.89 1.58
CA HIS A 182 0.67 -4.44 2.66
C HIS A 182 -0.39 -5.38 2.10
N VAL A 183 -0.44 -6.58 2.65
CA VAL A 183 -1.39 -7.63 2.29
C VAL A 183 -2.13 -8.04 3.53
N PHE A 184 -3.38 -7.65 3.63
CA PHE A 184 -4.31 -7.91 4.71
C PHE A 184 -3.81 -7.55 6.12
N THR A 185 -4.71 -7.30 7.00
CA THR A 185 -4.40 -7.04 8.40
C THR A 185 -4.34 -8.37 9.16
N PRO A 186 -3.21 -8.69 9.82
CA PRO A 186 -3.15 -9.82 10.72
C PRO A 186 -4.16 -9.67 11.85
N GLU A 187 -4.70 -10.78 12.35
CA GLU A 187 -5.45 -10.76 13.59
C GLU A 187 -4.56 -10.27 14.75
N GLU A 188 -5.15 -9.52 15.67
CA GLU A 188 -4.40 -9.08 16.84
C GLU A 188 -4.12 -10.29 17.78
N PRO A 189 -2.87 -10.49 18.23
CA PRO A 189 -2.56 -11.54 19.17
C PRO A 189 -3.27 -11.26 20.51
N LYS A 190 -3.69 -12.31 21.18
CA LYS A 190 -4.27 -12.22 22.51
C LYS A 190 -3.19 -11.89 23.54
N GLY A 191 -3.49 -10.96 24.46
CA GLY A 191 -2.58 -10.63 25.57
C GLY A 191 -1.72 -9.38 25.35
N ARG A 192 -0.64 -9.26 26.14
CA ARG A 192 0.17 -8.03 26.22
C ARG A 192 0.98 -7.72 24.96
N VAL A 193 1.19 -8.68 24.09
CA VAL A 193 2.00 -8.50 22.87
C VAL A 193 1.36 -7.49 21.91
N LYS A 194 0.03 -7.35 21.91
CA LYS A 194 -0.70 -6.39 21.08
C LYS A 194 -0.31 -4.94 21.30
N ASP A 195 0.13 -4.59 22.52
CA ASP A 195 0.44 -3.21 22.87
C ASP A 195 1.76 -2.71 22.25
N THR A 196 2.55 -3.62 21.72
CA THR A 196 3.84 -3.31 21.07
C THR A 196 3.72 -3.16 19.56
N MET A 197 2.58 -3.53 18.98
CA MET A 197 2.36 -3.53 17.54
C MET A 197 1.61 -2.26 17.12
N PRO A 198 2.15 -1.46 16.20
CA PRO A 198 1.40 -0.36 15.59
C PRO A 198 0.18 -0.93 14.82
N LYS A 199 -0.86 -0.11 14.72
CA LYS A 199 -2.02 -0.47 13.90
C LYS A 199 -1.63 -0.56 12.43
N PHE A 200 -2.14 -1.60 11.77
CA PHE A 200 -2.09 -1.70 10.33
C PHE A 200 -3.05 -0.68 9.68
N PRO A 201 -2.82 -0.29 8.41
CA PRO A 201 -3.74 0.56 7.69
C PRO A 201 -5.11 -0.12 7.55
N GLU A 202 -6.16 0.69 7.52
CA GLU A 202 -7.47 0.22 7.06
C GLU A 202 -7.36 -0.15 5.58
N GLY A 203 -8.09 -1.18 5.16
CA GLY A 203 -8.08 -1.72 3.81
C GLY A 203 -7.27 -3.00 3.67
N ASP A 204 -7.43 -3.66 2.51
CA ASP A 204 -6.96 -5.03 2.35
C ASP A 204 -5.59 -5.09 1.65
N ILE A 205 -5.41 -4.29 0.59
CA ILE A 205 -4.18 -4.22 -0.20
C ILE A 205 -3.70 -2.80 -0.25
N SER A 206 -2.48 -2.54 0.25
CA SER A 206 -1.94 -1.18 0.29
C SER A 206 -0.55 -1.09 -0.33
N PHE A 207 -0.32 0.01 -1.03
CA PHE A 207 0.97 0.38 -1.59
C PHE A 207 1.46 1.61 -0.85
N LEU A 208 2.55 1.46 -0.11
CA LEU A 208 2.96 2.43 0.88
C LEU A 208 4.37 2.95 0.58
N LEU A 209 4.54 4.25 0.71
CA LEU A 209 5.84 4.93 0.63
C LEU A 209 6.61 4.77 1.94
N ASP A 210 5.90 4.56 3.05
CA ASP A 210 6.53 4.24 4.33
C ASP A 210 5.57 3.46 5.25
N ILE A 211 6.15 2.75 6.23
CA ILE A 211 5.48 1.90 7.21
C ILE A 211 5.99 2.18 8.62
N PRO A 212 5.24 1.84 9.68
CA PRO A 212 5.69 2.05 11.04
C PRO A 212 6.82 1.12 11.45
N ALA A 213 7.56 1.54 12.46
CA ALA A 213 8.45 0.70 13.23
C ALA A 213 7.65 -0.09 14.27
N ILE A 214 8.07 -1.31 14.56
CA ILE A 214 7.56 -2.05 15.73
C ILE A 214 8.10 -1.40 17.00
N CYS A 215 7.22 -1.15 17.96
CA CYS A 215 7.62 -0.59 19.24
C CYS A 215 8.44 -1.59 20.06
N SER A 216 9.47 -1.11 20.74
CA SER A 216 10.17 -1.88 21.76
C SER A 216 9.63 -1.52 23.14
N PHE A 217 9.95 -2.34 24.15
CA PHE A 217 9.63 -2.04 25.56
C PHE A 217 10.37 -0.82 26.13
N LYS A 218 11.27 -0.22 25.36
CA LYS A 218 11.99 0.99 25.77
C LYS A 218 11.12 2.22 25.58
N PRO A 219 11.20 3.20 26.50
CA PRO A 219 10.60 4.51 26.28
C PRO A 219 11.01 5.12 24.93
N ILE A 220 10.11 5.89 24.34
CA ILE A 220 10.31 6.46 22.98
C ILE A 220 11.61 7.29 22.92
N GLU A 221 11.93 8.01 23.99
CA GLU A 221 13.11 8.87 24.10
C GLU A 221 14.42 8.08 24.06
N GLN A 222 14.37 6.80 24.42
CA GLN A 222 15.53 5.89 24.40
C GLN A 222 15.63 5.07 23.11
N GLN A 223 14.69 5.24 22.20
CA GLN A 223 14.68 4.53 20.93
C GLN A 223 15.44 5.34 19.88
N GLY A 224 16.26 4.66 19.10
CA GLY A 224 16.91 5.27 17.93
C GLY A 224 15.87 5.73 16.88
N PRO A 225 16.25 6.62 15.97
CA PRO A 225 15.34 7.22 14.99
C PRO A 225 14.52 6.20 14.19
N ASN A 226 15.12 5.06 13.85
CA ASN A 226 14.48 4.01 13.06
C ASN A 226 13.53 3.11 13.87
N SER A 227 13.48 3.27 15.18
CA SER A 227 12.63 2.47 16.07
C SER A 227 11.48 3.27 16.66
N GLN A 228 11.41 4.56 16.37
CA GLN A 228 10.32 5.41 16.83
C GLN A 228 9.11 5.25 15.93
N PRO A 229 7.90 5.10 16.48
CA PRO A 229 6.68 5.09 15.69
C PRO A 229 6.51 6.44 14.95
N GLY A 230 6.04 6.39 13.72
CA GLY A 230 5.74 7.58 12.94
C GLY A 230 6.96 8.41 12.56
N ASN A 231 8.00 7.79 12.04
CA ASN A 231 9.24 8.45 11.65
C ASN A 231 9.21 9.15 10.30
N ILE A 232 8.08 9.18 9.62
CA ILE A 232 7.98 9.96 8.40
C ILE A 232 7.84 11.42 8.80
N ARG A 233 8.92 12.16 8.76
CA ARG A 233 8.84 13.58 8.50
C ARG A 233 8.58 13.73 7.01
N ILE A 234 7.37 14.04 6.67
CA ILE A 234 7.02 14.38 5.30
C ILE A 234 7.73 15.70 5.01
N LYS A 235 8.89 15.61 4.41
CA LYS A 235 9.49 16.77 3.77
C LYS A 235 8.69 17.00 2.50
N SER A 236 7.71 17.89 2.56
CA SER A 236 7.04 18.34 1.37
C SER A 236 8.06 19.09 0.53
N GLY A 237 8.50 18.47 -0.55
CA GLY A 237 9.04 19.20 -1.69
C GLY A 237 7.91 19.86 -2.47
N ASP A 238 8.24 20.82 -3.32
CA ASP A 238 7.28 21.48 -4.19
C ASP A 238 6.59 20.52 -5.17
N GLU A 239 7.13 19.33 -5.36
CA GLU A 239 6.63 18.33 -6.31
C GLU A 239 5.71 17.27 -5.68
N GLY A 240 5.60 17.24 -4.34
CA GLY A 240 4.86 16.20 -3.63
C GLY A 240 5.56 14.84 -3.64
N LEU A 241 4.84 13.82 -3.21
CA LEU A 241 5.28 12.44 -3.18
C LEU A 241 4.56 11.65 -4.26
N HIS A 242 5.32 10.97 -5.10
CA HIS A 242 4.79 10.20 -6.21
C HIS A 242 4.61 8.74 -5.83
N LEU A 243 3.45 8.17 -6.15
CA LEU A 243 3.18 6.74 -6.09
C LEU A 243 2.68 6.29 -7.46
N ASN A 244 3.52 5.55 -8.17
CA ASN A 244 3.29 5.15 -9.54
C ASN A 244 3.22 3.62 -9.64
N LEU A 245 2.09 3.11 -10.07
CA LEU A 245 1.82 1.68 -10.16
C LEU A 245 1.35 1.31 -11.57
N MET A 246 1.54 0.06 -11.92
CA MET A 246 0.94 -0.56 -13.11
C MET A 246 0.27 -1.86 -12.68
N PHE A 247 -0.99 -2.01 -13.03
CA PHE A 247 -1.77 -3.21 -12.78
C PHE A 247 -1.97 -3.99 -14.06
N ASP A 248 -1.78 -5.29 -13.98
CA ASP A 248 -2.08 -6.24 -15.03
C ASP A 248 -3.16 -7.20 -14.52
N PHE A 249 -4.39 -6.98 -14.96
CA PHE A 249 -5.55 -7.80 -14.66
C PHE A 249 -5.87 -8.79 -15.80
N ARG A 250 -5.05 -8.87 -16.84
CA ARG A 250 -5.27 -9.79 -17.95
C ARG A 250 -5.09 -11.23 -17.48
N GLN A 251 -5.94 -12.10 -18.00
CA GLN A 251 -5.93 -13.53 -17.73
C GLN A 251 -5.47 -14.33 -18.95
#